data_b21c3f74acc9df453a43f14c833d2fd8
#
_entry.id   b21c3f74acc9df453a43f14c833d2fd8
#
_cell.length_a   1.000
_cell.length_b   1.000
_cell.length_c   1.000
_cell.angle_alpha   90.00
_cell.angle_beta   90.00
_cell.angle_gamma   90.00
#
_symmetry.space_group_name_H-M   'P 1'
#
loop_
_entity.id
_entity.type
_entity.pdbx_description
1 polymer ?
#
loop_
_entity_poly.entity_id
_entity_poly.type
_entity_poly.pdbx_seq_one_letter_code
_entity_poly.pdbx_strand_id
1 'polypeptide(L)'
;MADNNARVIDGAEGSNAPISPNRNRILLLGLLVGIALPGAVCLAILFMDTRVHGRKDIEGVTSVPYLGEIPLDKEAMKDHRKKVMAVKEQGDDIVSEAFRILRTNMAFLSKKDKPAQVITFTSFNIGAGKTFIARNLSMSLAYMKKRVVMVDLDIRKGTLSRHFGHYHVGVTNYLSDNTVKVDDIIQHQEGFDLIPAGILAPNPAELLMDNRLDELMSELRTRYDYIIADNVPVGLIADATIANRIADLTIFVVRAGKLDRRQLPDIEKLYQEKKLKNMALVLNGANPERHGYGYSYGYGYGYGYGTKKKKTFFLK
;
A
#
# COMPACT_ATOMS: atom_id res chain seq x y z
N MET A 1 106.54 16.42 0.58
CA MET A 1 105.70 15.37 1.23
C MET A 1 104.42 16.00 1.51
N ALA A 2 103.38 15.62 0.77
CA ALA A 2 102.03 16.11 0.99
C ALA A 2 101.23 14.98 1.69
N ASP A 3 100.87 15.21 2.95
CA ASP A 3 100.06 14.30 3.72
C ASP A 3 98.65 14.29 3.16
N ASN A 4 98.29 13.18 2.54
CA ASN A 4 96.88 12.93 2.14
C ASN A 4 96.11 12.47 3.37
N ASN A 5 95.53 13.40 4.10
CA ASN A 5 94.57 13.14 5.14
C ASN A 5 93.15 13.02 4.56
N ALA A 6 92.92 11.98 3.77
CA ALA A 6 91.55 11.63 3.42
C ALA A 6 90.92 10.74 4.56
N ARG A 7 90.07 11.32 5.38
CA ARG A 7 89.32 10.59 6.37
C ARG A 7 88.05 10.07 5.71
N VAL A 8 87.92 8.75 5.58
CA VAL A 8 86.62 8.12 5.23
C VAL A 8 85.72 8.33 6.42
N ILE A 9 84.68 9.14 6.24
CA ILE A 9 83.81 9.55 7.36
C ILE A 9 82.65 8.55 7.59
N ASP A 10 82.19 7.89 6.56
CA ASP A 10 81.28 6.79 6.70
C ASP A 10 81.14 6.01 5.38
N GLY A 11 81.08 4.67 5.47
CA GLY A 11 80.73 3.84 4.33
C GLY A 11 79.20 3.99 4.10
N ALA A 12 78.87 4.24 2.86
CA ALA A 12 77.43 4.26 2.51
C ALA A 12 76.84 2.88 2.73
N GLU A 13 76.23 2.67 3.89
CA GLU A 13 75.38 1.46 4.20
C GLU A 13 74.01 1.64 3.67
N GLY A 14 73.67 0.96 2.58
CA GLY A 14 72.33 0.89 2.06
C GLY A 14 71.43 -0.07 2.91
N SER A 15 70.28 0.39 3.34
CA SER A 15 69.30 -0.50 3.96
C SER A 15 68.87 -1.55 2.92
N ASN A 16 68.96 -2.83 3.29
CA ASN A 16 68.47 -3.94 2.44
C ASN A 16 66.92 -4.00 2.33
N ALA A 17 66.22 -3.14 3.03
CA ALA A 17 64.74 -3.04 2.96
C ALA A 17 64.33 -1.78 2.18
N PRO A 18 63.39 -1.88 1.25
CA PRO A 18 62.91 -0.74 0.52
C PRO A 18 62.23 0.26 1.46
N ILE A 19 62.69 1.50 1.48
CA ILE A 19 62.16 2.61 2.28
C ILE A 19 60.82 3.09 1.71
N SER A 20 60.60 2.90 0.41
CA SER A 20 59.37 3.26 -0.31
C SER A 20 59.22 2.34 -1.54
N PRO A 21 57.98 1.91 -1.86
CA PRO A 21 56.70 2.15 -1.16
C PRO A 21 56.51 1.23 0.07
N ASN A 22 55.90 1.76 1.15
CA ASN A 22 55.61 0.97 2.34
C ASN A 22 54.43 0.04 2.08
N ARG A 23 54.70 -1.26 1.93
CA ARG A 23 53.70 -2.30 1.61
C ARG A 23 52.48 -2.27 2.57
N ASN A 24 52.71 -2.09 3.86
CA ASN A 24 51.62 -2.09 4.85
C ASN A 24 50.69 -0.87 4.70
N ARG A 25 51.24 0.29 4.35
CA ARG A 25 50.46 1.50 4.07
C ARG A 25 49.60 1.35 2.81
N ILE A 26 50.14 0.74 1.75
CA ILE A 26 49.39 0.48 0.52
C ILE A 26 48.27 -0.51 0.76
N LEU A 27 48.52 -1.59 1.48
CA LEU A 27 47.49 -2.58 1.84
C LEU A 27 46.40 -1.96 2.73
N LEU A 28 46.76 -1.14 3.70
CA LEU A 28 45.83 -0.46 4.58
C LEU A 28 44.98 0.56 3.80
N LEU A 29 45.56 1.34 2.91
CA LEU A 29 44.85 2.26 2.03
C LEU A 29 43.91 1.50 1.09
N GLY A 30 44.37 0.40 0.48
CA GLY A 30 43.52 -0.46 -0.36
C GLY A 30 42.36 -1.04 0.37
N LEU A 31 42.55 -1.49 1.63
CA LEU A 31 41.48 -1.98 2.50
C LEU A 31 40.48 -0.88 2.84
N LEU A 32 40.95 0.31 3.23
CA LEU A 32 40.10 1.46 3.56
C LEU A 32 39.24 1.88 2.37
N VAL A 33 39.85 2.03 1.17
CA VAL A 33 39.11 2.38 -0.05
C VAL A 33 38.14 1.27 -0.43
N GLY A 34 38.55 0.00 -0.29
CA GLY A 34 37.70 -1.17 -0.59
C GLY A 34 36.47 -1.28 0.29
N ILE A 35 36.51 -0.76 1.52
CA ILE A 35 35.36 -0.72 2.44
C ILE A 35 34.59 0.60 2.26
N ALA A 36 35.29 1.73 2.14
CA ALA A 36 34.64 3.04 2.10
C ALA A 36 33.80 3.25 0.84
N LEU A 37 34.27 2.76 -0.32
CA LEU A 37 33.57 2.97 -1.58
C LEU A 37 32.23 2.21 -1.65
N PRO A 38 32.14 0.91 -1.35
CA PRO A 38 30.85 0.22 -1.25
C PRO A 38 29.97 0.80 -0.15
N GLY A 39 30.55 1.19 0.99
CA GLY A 39 29.82 1.85 2.08
C GLY A 39 29.19 3.18 1.64
N ALA A 40 29.94 4.02 0.92
CA ALA A 40 29.44 5.28 0.38
C ALA A 40 28.32 5.05 -0.66
N VAL A 41 28.44 4.04 -1.51
CA VAL A 41 27.40 3.66 -2.49
C VAL A 41 26.13 3.20 -1.75
N CYS A 42 26.24 2.34 -0.74
CA CYS A 42 25.10 1.91 0.06
C CYS A 42 24.41 3.08 0.78
N LEU A 43 25.18 4.00 1.36
CA LEU A 43 24.64 5.21 1.98
C LEU A 43 23.92 6.09 0.95
N ALA A 44 24.53 6.30 -0.22
CA ALA A 44 23.90 7.07 -1.29
C ALA A 44 22.54 6.47 -1.71
N ILE A 45 22.45 5.15 -1.89
CA ILE A 45 21.20 4.45 -2.20
C ILE A 45 20.16 4.66 -1.10
N LEU A 46 20.54 4.58 0.18
CA LEU A 46 19.65 4.80 1.31
C LEU A 46 19.15 6.25 1.38
N PHE A 47 20.01 7.23 1.15
CA PHE A 47 19.62 8.65 1.12
C PHE A 47 18.77 9.02 -0.10
N MET A 48 18.95 8.34 -1.22
CA MET A 48 18.14 8.55 -2.44
C MET A 48 16.76 7.88 -2.38
N ASP A 49 16.49 6.99 -1.41
CA ASP A 49 15.17 6.36 -1.26
C ASP A 49 14.16 7.35 -0.64
N THR A 50 13.41 8.02 -1.52
CA THR A 50 12.36 8.98 -1.16
C THR A 50 10.99 8.36 -0.98
N ARG A 51 10.87 7.02 -0.95
CA ARG A 51 9.58 6.33 -0.91
C ARG A 51 9.04 6.22 0.51
N VAL A 52 7.72 6.19 0.59
CA VAL A 52 7.00 5.88 1.84
C VAL A 52 7.18 4.39 2.14
N HIS A 53 7.67 4.04 3.32
CA HIS A 53 7.85 2.66 3.75
C HIS A 53 7.00 2.26 4.95
N GLY A 54 6.59 3.22 5.78
CA GLY A 54 5.87 2.96 7.00
C GLY A 54 5.07 4.16 7.49
N ARG A 55 4.34 3.94 8.58
CA ARG A 55 3.52 4.93 9.25
C ARG A 55 4.31 6.20 9.62
N LYS A 56 5.55 6.05 10.08
CA LYS A 56 6.42 7.17 10.47
C LYS A 56 6.70 8.17 9.34
N ASP A 57 6.69 7.70 8.10
CA ASP A 57 6.89 8.56 6.93
C ASP A 57 5.66 9.42 6.64
N ILE A 58 4.48 8.99 7.09
CA ILE A 58 3.19 9.64 6.90
C ILE A 58 2.88 10.59 8.07
N GLU A 59 3.13 10.11 9.29
CA GLU A 59 2.94 10.90 10.51
C GLU A 59 3.85 12.13 10.52
N GLY A 60 3.26 13.27 10.83
CA GLY A 60 3.96 14.57 10.84
C GLY A 60 3.98 15.30 9.50
N VAL A 61 3.56 14.66 8.39
CA VAL A 61 3.42 15.30 7.07
C VAL A 61 1.96 15.51 6.71
N THR A 62 1.06 14.63 7.15
CA THR A 62 -0.37 14.73 6.88
C THR A 62 -1.20 14.58 8.15
N SER A 63 -2.29 15.36 8.23
CA SER A 63 -3.29 15.29 9.29
C SER A 63 -4.44 14.34 8.97
N VAL A 64 -4.39 13.66 7.81
CA VAL A 64 -5.42 12.71 7.38
C VAL A 64 -5.50 11.55 8.37
N PRO A 65 -6.70 11.15 8.86
CA PRO A 65 -6.86 10.02 9.74
C PRO A 65 -6.25 8.73 9.17
N TYR A 66 -5.46 8.06 9.98
CA TYR A 66 -4.77 6.83 9.59
C TYR A 66 -5.55 5.60 10.08
N LEU A 67 -6.03 4.77 9.14
CA LEU A 67 -6.84 3.59 9.45
C LEU A 67 -6.01 2.36 9.81
N GLY A 68 -4.80 2.25 9.27
CA GLY A 68 -3.94 1.11 9.55
C GLY A 68 -3.03 0.72 8.40
N GLU A 69 -2.29 -0.37 8.63
CA GLU A 69 -1.35 -0.95 7.68
C GLU A 69 -1.80 -2.34 7.28
N ILE A 70 -1.77 -2.62 5.98
CA ILE A 70 -1.95 -3.96 5.45
C ILE A 70 -0.56 -4.50 5.11
N PRO A 71 -0.11 -5.58 5.76
CA PRO A 71 1.20 -6.15 5.52
C PRO A 71 1.32 -6.71 4.10
N LEU A 72 2.57 -6.79 3.61
CA LEU A 72 2.86 -7.39 2.33
C LEU A 72 2.58 -8.89 2.42
N ASP A 73 1.58 -9.35 1.69
CA ASP A 73 1.32 -10.78 1.53
C ASP A 73 2.29 -11.38 0.51
N LYS A 74 3.35 -12.02 1.03
CA LYS A 74 4.38 -12.67 0.20
C LYS A 74 3.84 -13.91 -0.53
N GLU A 75 2.79 -14.56 -0.01
CA GLU A 75 2.16 -15.73 -0.64
C GLU A 75 1.24 -15.30 -1.78
N ALA A 76 0.42 -14.28 -1.58
CA ALA A 76 -0.42 -13.71 -2.63
C ALA A 76 0.41 -13.16 -3.81
N MET A 77 1.65 -12.70 -3.56
CA MET A 77 2.55 -12.24 -4.62
C MET A 77 3.16 -13.36 -5.45
N LYS A 78 3.35 -14.56 -4.89
CA LYS A 78 3.95 -15.71 -5.60
C LYS A 78 2.99 -16.37 -6.58
N ASP A 79 1.70 -16.29 -6.31
CA ASP A 79 0.68 -16.95 -7.10
C ASP A 79 -0.30 -15.96 -7.73
N HIS A 80 0.16 -15.30 -8.80
CA HIS A 80 -0.68 -14.37 -9.59
C HIS A 80 -1.94 -15.04 -10.19
N ARG A 81 -2.04 -16.36 -10.19
CA ARG A 81 -3.18 -17.13 -10.73
C ARG A 81 -4.21 -17.47 -9.67
N LYS A 82 -3.84 -17.54 -8.40
CA LYS A 82 -4.80 -17.81 -7.35
C LYS A 82 -5.55 -16.52 -6.99
N LYS A 83 -6.78 -16.42 -7.45
CA LYS A 83 -7.77 -15.39 -7.07
C LYS A 83 -8.20 -15.52 -5.59
N VAL A 84 -7.33 -16.05 -4.72
CA VAL A 84 -7.64 -16.36 -3.33
C VAL A 84 -7.75 -15.07 -2.54
N MET A 85 -8.83 -14.94 -1.76
CA MET A 85 -8.93 -13.91 -0.75
C MET A 85 -7.83 -14.10 0.29
N ALA A 86 -7.12 -13.03 0.64
CA ALA A 86 -6.08 -13.09 1.66
C ALA A 86 -6.69 -13.22 3.07
N VAL A 87 -7.87 -12.64 3.27
CA VAL A 87 -8.62 -12.71 4.53
C VAL A 87 -9.34 -14.04 4.65
N LYS A 88 -9.21 -14.69 5.81
CA LYS A 88 -9.88 -15.93 6.17
C LYS A 88 -10.85 -15.69 7.33
N GLU A 89 -11.95 -16.44 7.38
CA GLU A 89 -13.01 -16.25 8.41
C GLU A 89 -12.46 -16.41 9.83
N GLN A 90 -11.68 -17.46 10.08
CA GLN A 90 -11.02 -17.75 11.36
C GLN A 90 -9.50 -17.65 11.26
N GLY A 91 -9.00 -16.78 10.35
CA GLY A 91 -7.56 -16.64 10.13
C GLY A 91 -6.87 -15.93 11.30
N ASP A 92 -5.84 -16.57 11.84
CA ASP A 92 -4.94 -15.99 12.85
C ASP A 92 -3.69 -15.38 12.19
N ASP A 93 -3.71 -15.25 10.86
CA ASP A 93 -2.62 -14.66 10.11
C ASP A 93 -2.64 -13.12 10.20
N ILE A 94 -1.46 -12.53 10.01
CA ILE A 94 -1.23 -11.08 10.14
C ILE A 94 -2.12 -10.27 9.18
N VAL A 95 -2.43 -10.81 7.99
CA VAL A 95 -3.25 -10.11 6.99
C VAL A 95 -4.70 -10.07 7.44
N SER A 96 -5.26 -11.22 7.89
CA SER A 96 -6.64 -11.28 8.42
C SER A 96 -6.83 -10.34 9.60
N GLU A 97 -5.84 -10.27 10.52
CA GLU A 97 -5.88 -9.36 11.66
C GLU A 97 -5.81 -7.89 11.22
N ALA A 98 -4.97 -7.55 10.25
CA ALA A 98 -4.89 -6.20 9.72
C ALA A 98 -6.24 -5.73 9.14
N PHE A 99 -6.99 -6.60 8.47
CA PHE A 99 -8.33 -6.25 7.99
C PHE A 99 -9.38 -6.16 9.10
N ARG A 100 -9.26 -6.93 10.20
CA ARG A 100 -10.11 -6.76 11.40
C ARG A 100 -9.90 -5.38 12.02
N ILE A 101 -8.64 -4.97 12.15
CA ILE A 101 -8.28 -3.65 12.67
C ILE A 101 -8.79 -2.55 11.73
N LEU A 102 -8.58 -2.70 10.42
CA LEU A 102 -9.03 -1.73 9.42
C LEU A 102 -10.54 -1.47 9.53
N ARG A 103 -11.37 -2.52 9.58
CA ARG A 103 -12.83 -2.36 9.71
C ARG A 103 -13.24 -1.75 11.05
N THR A 104 -12.53 -2.09 12.14
CA THR A 104 -12.79 -1.52 13.47
C THR A 104 -12.48 -0.02 13.48
N ASN A 105 -11.32 0.38 12.96
CA ASN A 105 -10.94 1.79 12.88
C ASN A 105 -11.86 2.58 11.94
N MET A 106 -12.32 1.97 10.86
CA MET A 106 -13.31 2.56 9.96
C MET A 106 -14.63 2.84 10.68
N ALA A 107 -15.07 1.94 11.56
CA ALA A 107 -16.30 2.14 12.34
C ALA A 107 -16.16 3.34 13.31
N PHE A 108 -14.98 3.58 13.89
CA PHE A 108 -14.72 4.73 14.75
C PHE A 108 -14.71 6.07 14.02
N LEU A 109 -14.36 6.11 12.73
CA LEU A 109 -14.43 7.33 11.92
C LEU A 109 -15.85 7.70 11.54
N SER A 110 -16.77 6.76 11.58
CA SER A 110 -18.18 7.00 11.28
C SER A 110 -18.85 7.66 12.47
N LYS A 111 -19.71 8.65 12.21
CA LYS A 111 -20.54 9.23 13.27
C LYS A 111 -21.51 8.18 13.77
N LYS A 112 -21.76 8.12 15.09
CA LYS A 112 -22.72 7.17 15.71
C LYS A 112 -24.09 7.20 15.03
N ASP A 113 -24.57 8.38 14.66
CA ASP A 113 -25.91 8.59 14.10
C ASP A 113 -25.98 8.37 12.58
N LYS A 114 -24.82 8.28 11.91
CA LYS A 114 -24.72 8.07 10.46
C LYS A 114 -23.50 7.24 10.12
N PRO A 115 -23.58 5.91 10.21
CA PRO A 115 -22.49 5.03 9.81
C PRO A 115 -22.16 5.21 8.32
N ALA A 116 -20.88 5.14 7.97
CA ALA A 116 -20.46 5.16 6.59
C ALA A 116 -20.92 3.88 5.89
N GLN A 117 -21.78 4.01 4.91
CA GLN A 117 -22.35 2.91 4.15
C GLN A 117 -21.67 2.77 2.79
N VAL A 118 -21.45 3.89 2.09
CA VAL A 118 -20.71 3.92 0.82
C VAL A 118 -19.26 4.27 1.07
N ILE A 119 -18.36 3.32 0.80
CA ILE A 119 -16.92 3.45 1.00
C ILE A 119 -16.24 3.40 -0.35
N THR A 120 -15.56 4.49 -0.73
CA THR A 120 -14.82 4.56 -1.98
C THR A 120 -13.33 4.36 -1.75
N PHE A 121 -12.66 3.76 -2.73
CA PHE A 121 -11.21 3.55 -2.70
C PHE A 121 -10.55 4.35 -3.81
N THR A 122 -9.53 5.12 -3.46
CA THR A 122 -8.71 5.85 -4.43
C THR A 122 -7.23 5.84 -4.05
N SER A 123 -6.36 6.34 -4.90
CA SER A 123 -4.91 6.46 -4.69
C SER A 123 -4.31 7.47 -5.66
N PHE A 124 -3.04 7.88 -5.51
CA PHE A 124 -2.37 8.63 -6.57
C PHE A 124 -2.00 7.75 -7.76
N ASN A 125 -1.44 6.57 -7.49
CA ASN A 125 -0.80 5.75 -8.50
C ASN A 125 -1.58 4.47 -8.83
N ILE A 126 -1.49 4.02 -10.07
CA ILE A 126 -1.93 2.68 -10.48
C ILE A 126 -1.13 1.63 -9.70
N GLY A 127 -1.80 0.53 -9.33
CA GLY A 127 -1.16 -0.58 -8.62
C GLY A 127 -0.85 -0.29 -7.14
N ALA A 128 -1.53 0.70 -6.54
CA ALA A 128 -1.49 0.93 -5.09
C ALA A 128 -2.17 -0.21 -4.29
N GLY A 129 -3.01 -1.01 -4.94
CA GLY A 129 -3.71 -2.15 -4.34
C GLY A 129 -5.11 -1.82 -3.83
N LYS A 130 -5.77 -0.81 -4.39
CA LYS A 130 -7.16 -0.46 -4.09
C LYS A 130 -8.09 -1.66 -4.14
N THR A 131 -8.16 -2.31 -5.31
CA THR A 131 -8.99 -3.49 -5.55
C THR A 131 -8.67 -4.64 -4.59
N PHE A 132 -7.40 -4.85 -4.23
CA PHE A 132 -7.00 -5.85 -3.24
C PHE A 132 -7.61 -5.53 -1.87
N ILE A 133 -7.48 -4.27 -1.41
CA ILE A 133 -8.02 -3.85 -0.11
C ILE A 133 -9.55 -3.88 -0.15
N ALA A 134 -10.18 -3.38 -1.19
CA ALA A 134 -11.63 -3.37 -1.35
C ALA A 134 -12.21 -4.79 -1.25
N ARG A 135 -11.67 -5.75 -1.99
CA ARG A 135 -12.11 -7.16 -1.98
C ARG A 135 -11.97 -7.81 -0.61
N ASN A 136 -10.81 -7.68 0.02
CA ASN A 136 -10.55 -8.30 1.32
C ASN A 136 -11.34 -7.63 2.46
N LEU A 137 -11.56 -6.32 2.38
CA LEU A 137 -12.46 -5.63 3.31
C LEU A 137 -13.92 -6.11 3.14
N SER A 138 -14.39 -6.25 1.91
CA SER A 138 -15.74 -6.78 1.62
C SER A 138 -15.92 -8.16 2.24
N MET A 139 -14.95 -9.06 2.05
CA MET A 139 -14.98 -10.39 2.65
C MET A 139 -14.93 -10.32 4.20
N SER A 140 -14.06 -9.45 4.75
CA SER A 140 -13.97 -9.26 6.21
C SER A 140 -15.28 -8.76 6.83
N LEU A 141 -16.06 -7.93 6.10
CA LEU A 141 -17.38 -7.47 6.51
C LEU A 141 -18.44 -8.58 6.36
N ALA A 142 -18.36 -9.36 5.29
CA ALA A 142 -19.26 -10.50 5.05
C ALA A 142 -19.13 -11.58 6.14
N TYR A 143 -17.91 -11.84 6.63
CA TYR A 143 -17.70 -12.73 7.79
C TYR A 143 -18.37 -12.22 9.08
N MET A 144 -18.67 -10.93 9.16
CA MET A 144 -19.52 -10.37 10.23
C MET A 144 -21.03 -10.44 9.92
N LYS A 145 -21.44 -11.24 8.94
CA LYS A 145 -22.85 -11.36 8.50
C LYS A 145 -23.44 -10.04 7.99
N LYS A 146 -22.59 -9.13 7.48
CA LYS A 146 -23.05 -7.90 6.82
C LYS A 146 -23.36 -8.17 5.36
N ARG A 147 -24.44 -7.55 4.86
CA ARG A 147 -24.77 -7.57 3.44
C ARG A 147 -23.86 -6.56 2.73
N VAL A 148 -23.03 -7.04 1.84
CA VAL A 148 -22.01 -6.24 1.18
C VAL A 148 -22.18 -6.34 -0.33
N VAL A 149 -22.11 -5.21 -1.03
CA VAL A 149 -21.98 -5.16 -2.49
C VAL A 149 -20.74 -4.40 -2.88
N MET A 150 -19.99 -4.95 -3.83
CA MET A 150 -18.88 -4.25 -4.48
C MET A 150 -19.36 -3.66 -5.79
N VAL A 151 -18.96 -2.42 -6.08
CA VAL A 151 -19.32 -1.70 -7.31
C VAL A 151 -18.04 -1.26 -8.03
N ASP A 152 -17.88 -1.67 -9.28
CA ASP A 152 -16.74 -1.27 -10.10
C ASP A 152 -17.05 0.06 -10.81
N LEU A 153 -16.54 1.16 -10.24
CA LEU A 153 -16.65 2.50 -10.83
C LEU A 153 -15.49 2.85 -11.78
N ASP A 154 -14.51 1.94 -11.97
CA ASP A 154 -13.53 2.06 -13.07
C ASP A 154 -14.15 1.61 -14.39
N ILE A 155 -15.19 2.33 -14.83
CA ILE A 155 -15.92 2.01 -16.08
C ILE A 155 -15.09 2.27 -17.34
N ARG A 156 -13.83 2.77 -17.20
CA ARG A 156 -12.85 2.85 -18.29
C ARG A 156 -12.13 1.53 -18.51
N LYS A 157 -11.76 0.85 -17.45
CA LYS A 157 -10.91 -0.34 -17.48
C LYS A 157 -11.58 -1.58 -16.91
N GLY A 158 -12.56 -1.43 -16.02
CA GLY A 158 -13.21 -2.54 -15.34
C GLY A 158 -12.20 -3.39 -14.55
N THR A 159 -11.32 -2.72 -13.80
CA THR A 159 -10.20 -3.41 -13.14
C THR A 159 -10.68 -4.41 -12.11
N LEU A 160 -11.68 -4.05 -11.29
CA LEU A 160 -12.30 -4.95 -10.31
C LEU A 160 -13.03 -6.10 -11.03
N SER A 161 -13.83 -5.80 -12.03
CA SER A 161 -14.64 -6.78 -12.77
C SER A 161 -13.79 -7.91 -13.34
N ARG A 162 -12.63 -7.58 -13.92
CA ARG A 162 -11.71 -8.58 -14.51
C ARG A 162 -11.15 -9.58 -13.51
N HIS A 163 -11.15 -9.27 -12.22
CA HIS A 163 -10.74 -10.23 -11.20
C HIS A 163 -11.77 -11.34 -10.97
N PHE A 164 -13.05 -11.09 -11.30
CA PHE A 164 -14.14 -12.06 -11.09
C PHE A 164 -14.55 -12.75 -12.39
N GLY A 165 -14.36 -12.10 -13.54
CA GLY A 165 -14.73 -12.66 -14.84
C GLY A 165 -14.87 -11.59 -15.92
N HIS A 166 -15.52 -11.98 -17.01
CA HIS A 166 -15.91 -11.07 -18.08
C HIS A 166 -17.42 -10.84 -18.00
N TYR A 167 -17.82 -9.60 -17.77
CA TYR A 167 -19.21 -9.22 -17.64
C TYR A 167 -19.55 -8.16 -18.71
N HIS A 168 -20.63 -8.40 -19.47
CA HIS A 168 -21.12 -7.50 -20.48
C HIS A 168 -22.17 -6.52 -19.95
N VAL A 169 -22.75 -6.83 -18.78
CA VAL A 169 -23.79 -6.00 -18.16
C VAL A 169 -23.29 -5.55 -16.79
N GLY A 170 -23.48 -4.27 -16.47
CA GLY A 170 -23.00 -3.68 -15.23
C GLY A 170 -23.33 -2.19 -15.11
N VAL A 171 -22.49 -1.46 -14.36
CA VAL A 171 -22.70 -0.02 -14.06
C VAL A 171 -22.94 0.79 -15.34
N THR A 172 -22.09 0.62 -16.37
CA THR A 172 -22.20 1.38 -17.63
C THR A 172 -23.55 1.18 -18.30
N ASN A 173 -24.05 -0.07 -18.33
CA ASN A 173 -25.36 -0.37 -18.93
C ASN A 173 -26.48 0.30 -18.15
N TYR A 174 -26.45 0.23 -16.82
CA TYR A 174 -27.44 0.88 -15.98
C TYR A 174 -27.45 2.41 -16.15
N LEU A 175 -26.26 3.02 -16.21
CA LEU A 175 -26.14 4.48 -16.37
C LEU A 175 -26.55 4.96 -17.76
N SER A 176 -26.40 4.11 -18.81
CA SER A 176 -26.68 4.48 -20.20
C SER A 176 -28.11 4.19 -20.64
N ASP A 177 -28.82 3.26 -19.97
CA ASP A 177 -30.12 2.77 -20.38
C ASP A 177 -31.10 2.74 -19.21
N ASN A 178 -32.16 3.53 -19.31
CA ASN A 178 -33.19 3.65 -18.26
C ASN A 178 -34.06 2.39 -18.11
N THR A 179 -33.99 1.45 -19.03
CA THR A 179 -34.72 0.19 -18.95
C THR A 179 -34.02 -0.87 -18.12
N VAL A 180 -32.69 -0.73 -17.94
CA VAL A 180 -31.87 -1.64 -17.13
C VAL A 180 -32.16 -1.41 -15.63
N LYS A 181 -32.51 -2.47 -14.92
CA LYS A 181 -32.78 -2.44 -13.48
C LYS A 181 -31.56 -2.84 -12.68
N VAL A 182 -31.54 -2.52 -11.39
CA VAL A 182 -30.44 -2.88 -10.47
C VAL A 182 -30.26 -4.39 -10.40
N ASP A 183 -31.34 -5.16 -10.41
CA ASP A 183 -31.29 -6.62 -10.36
C ASP A 183 -30.63 -7.25 -11.60
N ASP A 184 -30.71 -6.58 -12.75
CA ASP A 184 -30.10 -7.08 -14.00
C ASP A 184 -28.56 -6.99 -13.99
N ILE A 185 -27.98 -6.15 -13.13
CA ILE A 185 -26.55 -5.88 -13.06
C ILE A 185 -25.84 -6.50 -11.86
N ILE A 186 -26.60 -7.07 -10.89
CA ILE A 186 -26.03 -7.72 -9.71
C ILE A 186 -25.53 -9.12 -10.06
N GLN A 187 -24.32 -9.43 -9.65
CA GLN A 187 -23.69 -10.74 -9.76
C GLN A 187 -23.39 -11.28 -8.36
N HIS A 188 -23.98 -12.42 -8.01
CA HIS A 188 -23.74 -13.04 -6.72
C HIS A 188 -22.35 -13.70 -6.67
N GLN A 189 -21.59 -13.40 -5.65
CA GLN A 189 -20.29 -14.00 -5.35
C GLN A 189 -20.33 -14.67 -3.97
N GLU A 190 -19.32 -15.46 -3.67
CA GLU A 190 -19.17 -16.03 -2.35
C GLU A 190 -18.91 -14.91 -1.32
N GLY A 191 -19.88 -14.72 -0.42
CA GLY A 191 -19.80 -13.77 0.70
C GLY A 191 -20.23 -12.33 0.41
N PHE A 192 -20.35 -11.89 -0.83
CA PHE A 192 -20.82 -10.54 -1.20
C PHE A 192 -21.35 -10.51 -2.63
N ASP A 193 -22.08 -9.47 -2.97
CA ASP A 193 -22.53 -9.22 -4.34
C ASP A 193 -21.56 -8.29 -5.08
N LEU A 194 -21.54 -8.41 -6.40
CA LEU A 194 -20.72 -7.60 -7.29
C LEU A 194 -21.59 -6.92 -8.35
N ILE A 195 -21.41 -5.63 -8.52
CA ILE A 195 -21.88 -4.90 -9.70
C ILE A 195 -20.65 -4.58 -10.57
N PRO A 196 -20.43 -5.30 -11.66
CA PRO A 196 -19.29 -5.09 -12.54
C PRO A 196 -19.42 -3.78 -13.33
N ALA A 197 -18.33 -3.33 -13.93
CA ALA A 197 -18.34 -2.16 -14.80
C ALA A 197 -19.27 -2.33 -16.02
N GLY A 198 -19.39 -3.56 -16.54
CA GLY A 198 -20.11 -3.84 -17.78
C GLY A 198 -19.29 -3.50 -19.02
N ILE A 199 -19.94 -3.07 -20.09
CA ILE A 199 -19.29 -2.60 -21.31
C ILE A 199 -18.51 -1.32 -20.99
N LEU A 200 -17.23 -1.25 -21.39
CA LEU A 200 -16.39 -0.09 -21.09
C LEU A 200 -16.93 1.17 -21.77
N ALA A 201 -17.07 2.24 -21.01
CA ALA A 201 -17.65 3.49 -21.49
C ALA A 201 -16.64 4.32 -22.29
N PRO A 202 -17.03 4.90 -23.42
CA PRO A 202 -16.21 5.88 -24.14
C PRO A 202 -16.18 7.25 -23.42
N ASN A 203 -17.23 7.58 -22.66
CA ASN A 203 -17.45 8.86 -21.95
C ASN A 203 -17.72 8.64 -20.45
N PRO A 204 -16.76 8.10 -19.68
CA PRO A 204 -17.01 7.72 -18.28
C PRO A 204 -17.35 8.90 -17.38
N ALA A 205 -16.76 10.07 -17.60
CA ALA A 205 -16.99 11.24 -16.76
C ALA A 205 -18.46 11.69 -16.82
N GLU A 206 -19.02 11.78 -18.02
CA GLU A 206 -20.40 12.18 -18.24
C GLU A 206 -21.38 11.19 -17.60
N LEU A 207 -21.16 9.89 -17.78
CA LEU A 207 -21.99 8.86 -17.17
C LEU A 207 -21.92 8.89 -15.63
N LEU A 208 -20.73 9.07 -15.05
CA LEU A 208 -20.58 9.17 -13.60
C LEU A 208 -21.16 10.47 -13.02
N MET A 209 -21.33 11.53 -13.82
CA MET A 209 -22.00 12.77 -13.42
C MET A 209 -23.52 12.67 -13.42
N ASP A 210 -24.08 11.71 -14.15
CA ASP A 210 -25.53 11.54 -14.27
C ASP A 210 -26.17 11.22 -12.92
N ASN A 211 -27.40 11.68 -12.71
CA ASN A 211 -28.21 11.42 -11.52
C ASN A 211 -28.52 9.93 -11.34
N ARG A 212 -28.46 9.14 -12.39
CA ARG A 212 -28.66 7.69 -12.34
C ARG A 212 -27.67 6.98 -11.39
N LEU A 213 -26.45 7.54 -11.23
CA LEU A 213 -25.51 7.01 -10.24
C LEU A 213 -26.02 7.24 -8.81
N ASP A 214 -26.65 8.38 -8.52
CA ASP A 214 -27.25 8.65 -7.20
C ASP A 214 -28.48 7.77 -6.96
N GLU A 215 -29.29 7.51 -7.97
CA GLU A 215 -30.42 6.57 -7.93
C GLU A 215 -29.94 5.16 -7.62
N LEU A 216 -28.89 4.67 -8.33
CA LEU A 216 -28.27 3.38 -8.07
C LEU A 216 -27.82 3.28 -6.62
N MET A 217 -27.07 4.28 -6.13
CA MET A 217 -26.58 4.26 -4.74
C MET A 217 -27.72 4.32 -3.74
N SER A 218 -28.76 5.09 -4.01
CA SER A 218 -29.93 5.19 -3.13
C SER A 218 -30.65 3.86 -3.00
N GLU A 219 -30.82 3.13 -4.09
CA GLU A 219 -31.41 1.82 -4.10
C GLU A 219 -30.53 0.78 -3.37
N LEU A 220 -29.22 0.77 -3.65
CA LEU A 220 -28.28 -0.13 -2.98
C LEU A 220 -28.21 0.12 -1.47
N ARG A 221 -28.35 1.37 -1.02
CA ARG A 221 -28.40 1.71 0.42
C ARG A 221 -29.58 1.05 1.15
N THR A 222 -30.66 0.74 0.48
CA THR A 222 -31.81 0.04 1.10
C THR A 222 -31.56 -1.46 1.23
N ARG A 223 -30.72 -2.03 0.39
CA ARG A 223 -30.49 -3.48 0.26
C ARG A 223 -29.27 -3.97 1.06
N TYR A 224 -28.21 -3.16 1.15
CA TYR A 224 -26.90 -3.55 1.67
C TYR A 224 -26.51 -2.72 2.89
N ASP A 225 -25.76 -3.34 3.79
CA ASP A 225 -25.18 -2.65 4.95
C ASP A 225 -23.92 -1.87 4.57
N TYR A 226 -23.19 -2.35 3.55
CA TYR A 226 -22.01 -1.71 3.00
C TYR A 226 -21.97 -1.78 1.48
N ILE A 227 -21.59 -0.68 0.85
CA ILE A 227 -21.37 -0.52 -0.58
C ILE A 227 -19.90 -0.14 -0.78
N ILE A 228 -19.12 -1.05 -1.34
CA ILE A 228 -17.67 -0.89 -1.55
C ILE A 228 -17.43 -0.50 -3.01
N ALA A 229 -17.12 0.76 -3.25
CA ALA A 229 -16.92 1.27 -4.59
C ALA A 229 -15.44 1.36 -4.95
N ASP A 230 -14.97 0.50 -5.88
CA ASP A 230 -13.60 0.56 -6.41
C ASP A 230 -13.52 1.63 -7.50
N ASN A 231 -12.69 2.65 -7.27
CA ASN A 231 -12.61 3.82 -8.14
C ASN A 231 -11.20 3.96 -8.74
N VAL A 232 -11.07 4.77 -9.78
CA VAL A 232 -9.79 5.09 -10.45
C VAL A 232 -8.86 5.91 -9.53
N PRO A 233 -7.54 5.94 -9.80
CA PRO A 233 -6.63 6.83 -9.09
C PRO A 233 -6.95 8.32 -9.32
N VAL A 234 -7.02 9.11 -8.23
CA VAL A 234 -7.35 10.54 -8.27
C VAL A 234 -6.25 11.39 -8.94
N GLY A 235 -5.02 10.91 -8.92
CA GLY A 235 -3.89 11.62 -9.54
C GLY A 235 -3.87 11.59 -11.08
N LEU A 236 -4.76 10.83 -11.72
CA LEU A 236 -4.73 10.61 -13.16
C LEU A 236 -5.93 11.20 -13.90
N ILE A 237 -7.12 11.20 -13.30
CA ILE A 237 -8.37 11.44 -14.03
C ILE A 237 -9.41 12.09 -13.10
N ALA A 238 -10.21 13.01 -13.67
CA ALA A 238 -11.31 13.69 -12.97
C ALA A 238 -12.40 12.71 -12.45
N ASP A 239 -12.58 11.57 -13.12
CA ASP A 239 -13.59 10.55 -12.81
C ASP A 239 -13.59 10.15 -11.31
N ALA A 240 -12.39 10.08 -10.70
CA ALA A 240 -12.25 9.74 -9.28
C ALA A 240 -12.92 10.78 -8.37
N THR A 241 -12.79 12.06 -8.68
CA THR A 241 -13.41 13.15 -7.90
C THR A 241 -14.91 13.18 -8.15
N ILE A 242 -15.34 12.96 -9.40
CA ILE A 242 -16.77 12.91 -9.77
C ILE A 242 -17.45 11.75 -9.03
N ALA A 243 -16.90 10.54 -9.09
CA ALA A 243 -17.45 9.39 -8.42
C ALA A 243 -17.42 9.51 -6.89
N ASN A 244 -16.54 10.36 -6.33
CA ASN A 244 -16.48 10.55 -4.88
C ASN A 244 -17.71 11.26 -4.28
N ARG A 245 -18.56 11.91 -5.10
CA ARG A 245 -19.79 12.57 -4.63
C ARG A 245 -20.76 11.63 -3.90
N ILE A 246 -20.76 10.34 -4.23
CA ILE A 246 -21.59 9.32 -3.61
C ILE A 246 -21.02 8.79 -2.29
N ALA A 247 -19.75 9.02 -1.98
CA ALA A 247 -19.05 8.44 -0.84
C ALA A 247 -19.56 9.00 0.51
N ASP A 248 -19.59 8.13 1.51
CA ASP A 248 -19.68 8.51 2.93
C ASP A 248 -18.29 8.55 3.55
N LEU A 249 -17.38 7.66 3.10
CA LEU A 249 -15.98 7.57 3.50
C LEU A 249 -15.11 7.28 2.28
N THR A 250 -13.98 7.97 2.19
CA THR A 250 -12.98 7.72 1.16
C THR A 250 -11.72 7.13 1.76
N ILE A 251 -11.37 5.91 1.38
CA ILE A 251 -10.10 5.28 1.76
C ILE A 251 -9.05 5.58 0.70
N PHE A 252 -8.07 6.38 1.07
CA PHE A 252 -6.94 6.70 0.22
C PHE A 252 -5.81 5.69 0.45
N VAL A 253 -5.49 4.91 -0.58
CA VAL A 253 -4.51 3.82 -0.49
C VAL A 253 -3.12 4.34 -0.85
N VAL A 254 -2.21 4.29 0.11
CA VAL A 254 -0.77 4.52 -0.06
C VAL A 254 -0.06 3.19 -0.18
N ARG A 255 0.76 3.01 -1.22
CA ARG A 255 1.55 1.78 -1.40
C ARG A 255 2.96 1.97 -0.84
N ALA A 256 3.33 1.18 0.15
CA ALA A 256 4.69 1.11 0.67
C ALA A 256 5.69 0.73 -0.43
N GLY A 257 6.82 1.43 -0.48
CA GLY A 257 7.86 1.26 -1.48
C GLY A 257 7.52 1.77 -2.90
N LYS A 258 6.33 2.42 -3.08
CA LYS A 258 5.94 2.99 -4.38
C LYS A 258 5.61 4.47 -4.34
N LEU A 259 4.89 4.95 -3.33
CA LEU A 259 4.57 6.37 -3.21
C LEU A 259 5.82 7.14 -2.82
N ASP A 260 6.10 8.22 -3.54
CA ASP A 260 7.15 9.18 -3.16
C ASP A 260 6.66 10.05 -2.00
N ARG A 261 7.48 10.25 -0.95
CA ARG A 261 7.13 11.09 0.21
C ARG A 261 6.82 12.52 -0.19
N ARG A 262 7.40 13.01 -1.29
CA ARG A 262 7.13 14.35 -1.84
C ARG A 262 5.69 14.53 -2.32
N GLN A 263 4.92 13.45 -2.48
CA GLN A 263 3.49 13.49 -2.81
C GLN A 263 2.58 13.53 -1.57
N LEU A 264 3.13 13.35 -0.36
CA LEU A 264 2.32 13.43 0.88
C LEU A 264 1.68 14.81 1.10
N PRO A 265 2.35 15.96 0.82
CA PRO A 265 1.71 17.27 0.87
C PRO A 265 0.52 17.42 -0.09
N ASP A 266 0.53 16.75 -1.25
CA ASP A 266 -0.60 16.77 -2.17
C ASP A 266 -1.79 15.98 -1.60
N ILE A 267 -1.54 14.90 -0.86
CA ILE A 267 -2.57 14.16 -0.12
C ILE A 267 -3.18 15.06 0.96
N GLU A 268 -2.35 15.76 1.73
CA GLU A 268 -2.81 16.71 2.73
C GLU A 268 -3.66 17.81 2.09
N LYS A 269 -3.24 18.36 0.95
CA LYS A 269 -4.01 19.37 0.21
C LYS A 269 -5.39 18.85 -0.21
N LEU A 270 -5.49 17.63 -0.74
CA LEU A 270 -6.80 17.01 -1.07
C LEU A 270 -7.72 16.91 0.14
N TYR A 271 -7.15 16.61 1.31
CA TYR A 271 -7.88 16.49 2.56
C TYR A 271 -8.36 17.87 3.07
N GLN A 272 -7.48 18.87 3.12
CA GLN A 272 -7.79 20.22 3.59
C GLN A 272 -8.80 20.92 2.68
N GLU A 273 -8.68 20.76 1.36
CA GLU A 273 -9.62 21.28 0.37
C GLU A 273 -10.94 20.49 0.32
N LYS A 274 -11.10 19.42 1.13
CA LYS A 274 -12.28 18.56 1.19
C LYS A 274 -12.69 18.01 -0.18
N LYS A 275 -11.72 17.81 -1.08
CA LYS A 275 -11.98 17.26 -2.42
C LYS A 275 -12.47 15.82 -2.38
N LEU A 276 -12.13 15.10 -1.30
CA LEU A 276 -12.57 13.75 -1.05
C LEU A 276 -13.34 13.72 0.29
N LYS A 277 -14.53 13.12 0.29
CA LYS A 277 -15.40 13.09 1.48
C LYS A 277 -14.83 12.17 2.56
N ASN A 278 -14.76 12.68 3.79
CA ASN A 278 -14.33 11.93 4.98
C ASN A 278 -13.11 11.04 4.70
N MET A 279 -12.05 11.66 4.16
CA MET A 279 -10.86 10.94 3.71
C MET A 279 -10.09 10.33 4.87
N ALA A 280 -9.63 9.09 4.69
CA ALA A 280 -8.75 8.39 5.61
C ALA A 280 -7.67 7.60 4.83
N LEU A 281 -6.51 7.36 5.44
CA LEU A 281 -5.36 6.69 4.81
C LEU A 281 -5.25 5.23 5.24
N VAL A 282 -4.87 4.38 4.28
CA VAL A 282 -4.41 3.01 4.51
C VAL A 282 -3.06 2.82 3.83
N LEU A 283 -2.08 2.31 4.57
CA LEU A 283 -0.79 1.91 4.02
C LEU A 283 -0.86 0.43 3.59
N ASN A 284 -0.70 0.17 2.32
CA ASN A 284 -0.72 -1.17 1.75
C ASN A 284 0.67 -1.70 1.44
N GLY A 285 0.96 -2.93 1.82
CA GLY A 285 2.22 -3.62 1.58
C GLY A 285 3.32 -3.17 2.51
N ALA A 286 2.99 -2.83 3.75
CA ALA A 286 3.94 -2.58 4.80
C ALA A 286 4.82 -3.82 5.02
N ASN A 287 6.14 -3.61 5.20
CA ASN A 287 7.04 -4.71 5.51
C ASN A 287 7.14 -4.90 7.03
N PRO A 288 6.61 -6.00 7.59
CA PRO A 288 6.65 -6.22 9.03
C PRO A 288 8.07 -6.38 9.59
N GLU A 289 9.04 -6.75 8.75
CA GLU A 289 10.44 -6.95 9.15
C GLU A 289 11.22 -5.63 9.33
N ARG A 290 10.81 -4.53 8.68
CA ARG A 290 11.47 -3.21 8.80
C ARG A 290 11.16 -2.47 10.10
N HIS A 291 10.07 -2.83 10.74
CA HIS A 291 9.69 -2.28 12.04
C HIS A 291 9.98 -3.38 13.06
N GLY A 292 11.19 -3.38 13.64
CA GLY A 292 11.65 -4.37 14.62
C GLY A 292 10.52 -4.80 15.56
N TYR A 293 10.38 -6.09 15.80
CA TYR A 293 9.38 -6.80 16.62
C TYR A 293 8.65 -5.92 17.64
N GLY A 294 7.63 -5.24 17.21
CA GLY A 294 6.81 -4.38 18.03
C GLY A 294 5.73 -3.77 17.16
N TYR A 295 4.68 -4.55 16.85
CA TYR A 295 3.39 -3.97 16.51
C TYR A 295 2.94 -3.21 17.76
N SER A 296 3.46 -1.99 17.95
CA SER A 296 2.97 -1.06 18.94
C SER A 296 1.68 -0.45 18.43
N TYR A 297 0.63 -1.25 18.38
CA TYR A 297 -0.70 -0.70 18.47
C TYR A 297 -0.84 -0.15 19.89
N GLY A 298 -0.81 1.16 20.01
CA GLY A 298 -1.06 1.87 21.27
C GLY A 298 -2.48 1.65 21.77
N TYR A 299 -2.75 0.46 22.26
CA TYR A 299 -3.72 0.12 23.31
C TYR A 299 -3.18 -1.14 24.00
N GLY A 300 -2.68 -0.94 25.23
CA GLY A 300 -2.14 -1.99 26.03
C GLY A 300 -3.18 -3.06 26.38
N TYR A 301 -3.08 -4.20 25.74
CA TYR A 301 -3.44 -5.48 26.34
C TYR A 301 -2.40 -6.50 25.87
N GLY A 302 -1.47 -6.80 26.78
CA GLY A 302 -0.47 -7.83 26.57
C GLY A 302 -1.10 -9.21 26.58
N TYR A 303 -1.09 -9.87 25.44
CA TYR A 303 -1.11 -11.32 25.35
C TYR A 303 0.13 -11.75 24.58
N GLY A 304 1.14 -12.18 25.34
CA GLY A 304 2.34 -12.78 24.78
C GLY A 304 2.04 -14.19 24.27
N TYR A 305 1.99 -14.38 22.97
CA TYR A 305 2.12 -15.70 22.36
C TYR A 305 3.57 -15.93 21.99
N GLY A 306 4.23 -16.78 22.77
CA GLY A 306 5.59 -17.24 22.54
C GLY A 306 5.66 -18.16 21.33
N THR A 307 6.27 -17.68 20.25
CA THR A 307 6.72 -18.57 19.17
C THR A 307 7.86 -19.43 19.66
N LYS A 308 7.65 -20.73 19.82
CA LYS A 308 8.69 -21.75 20.07
C LYS A 308 9.69 -21.74 18.91
N LYS A 309 10.87 -21.15 19.14
CA LYS A 309 12.04 -21.36 18.27
C LYS A 309 12.42 -22.83 18.29
N LYS A 310 12.29 -23.53 17.18
CA LYS A 310 12.96 -24.82 16.96
C LYS A 310 14.47 -24.55 16.95
N LYS A 311 15.15 -24.97 18.03
CA LYS A 311 16.61 -25.10 18.05
C LYS A 311 17.01 -26.25 17.14
N THR A 312 17.58 -25.97 16.00
CA THR A 312 18.29 -26.97 15.20
C THR A 312 19.68 -27.14 15.84
N PHE A 313 19.87 -28.26 16.50
CA PHE A 313 21.16 -28.71 17.01
C PHE A 313 21.95 -29.24 15.79
N PHE A 314 23.03 -28.57 15.45
CA PHE A 314 24.07 -29.18 14.62
C PHE A 314 25.06 -29.86 15.57
N LEU A 315 25.12 -31.18 15.51
CA LEU A 315 26.21 -32.00 16.04
C LEU A 315 26.91 -32.68 14.86
N LYS A 316 28.22 -32.42 14.83
CA LYS A 316 29.32 -33.04 14.09
C LYS A 316 29.40 -32.85 12.59
#